data_8af794731d1629c1bc7d4d350cf11ae3
#
_entry.id   8af794731d1629c1bc7d4d350cf11ae3
#
_cell.length_a   1.000
_cell.length_b   1.000
_cell.length_c   1.000
_cell.angle_alpha   90.00
_cell.angle_beta   90.00
_cell.angle_gamma   90.00
#
_symmetry.space_group_name_H-M   'P 1'
#
loop_
_entity.id
_entity.type
_entity.pdbx_description
1 polymer ?
#
loop_
_entity_poly.entity_id
_entity_poly.type
_entity_poly.pdbx_seq_one_letter_code
_entity_poly.pdbx_strand_id
1 'polypeptide(L)'
;LFSRIKKDMSGSERTEVEKCIRRRCDMYNIKICYRLKGLFKMSTEDVVAHTLPFCDRFDKKTMEQILTKADNEPILPLLLKLPYFKDINEEQATDIETAVYTSNKRYYDAKLALSQCDSTVIYSLTELLQIENRNLTTVIEGVRYSLEPSQIEKMLIL
;
A
#
# COMPACT_ATOMS: atom_id res chain seq x y z
N LEU A 1 6.11 -12.65 -13.77
CA LEU A 1 5.24 -13.07 -12.66
C LEU A 1 3.85 -13.45 -13.16
N PHE A 2 3.05 -12.53 -13.73
CA PHE A 2 1.68 -12.79 -14.20
C PHE A 2 1.58 -13.92 -15.24
N SER A 3 2.56 -14.05 -16.13
CA SER A 3 2.60 -15.16 -17.11
C SER A 3 2.77 -16.54 -16.44
N ARG A 4 3.55 -16.63 -15.35
CA ARG A 4 3.68 -17.85 -14.55
C ARG A 4 2.41 -18.17 -13.80
N ILE A 5 1.80 -17.19 -13.12
CA ILE A 5 0.52 -17.36 -12.42
C ILE A 5 -0.55 -17.91 -13.39
N LYS A 6 -0.62 -17.36 -14.61
CA LYS A 6 -1.53 -17.84 -15.65
C LYS A 6 -1.27 -19.29 -16.08
N LYS A 7 -0.03 -19.72 -16.04
CA LYS A 7 0.37 -21.08 -16.41
C LYS A 7 0.15 -22.09 -15.29
N ASP A 8 0.50 -21.69 -14.07
CA ASP A 8 0.66 -22.63 -12.95
C ASP A 8 -0.57 -22.64 -12.01
N MET A 9 -1.48 -21.69 -12.15
CA MET A 9 -2.69 -21.55 -11.33
C MET A 9 -3.95 -21.49 -12.19
N SER A 10 -5.08 -21.97 -11.68
CA SER A 10 -6.38 -21.98 -12.36
C SER A 10 -7.51 -21.51 -11.44
N GLY A 11 -8.67 -21.18 -12.04
CA GLY A 11 -9.92 -20.92 -11.32
C GLY A 11 -9.86 -19.75 -10.34
N SER A 12 -10.50 -19.94 -9.19
CA SER A 12 -10.61 -18.94 -8.13
C SER A 12 -9.27 -18.60 -7.50
N GLU A 13 -8.39 -19.57 -7.31
CA GLU A 13 -7.05 -19.41 -6.75
C GLU A 13 -6.23 -18.36 -7.52
N ARG A 14 -6.18 -18.51 -8.83
CA ARG A 14 -5.51 -17.56 -9.72
C ARG A 14 -6.07 -16.15 -9.55
N THR A 15 -7.41 -16.01 -9.55
CA THR A 15 -8.08 -14.71 -9.44
C THR A 15 -7.76 -14.04 -8.11
N GLU A 16 -7.76 -14.77 -7.01
CA GLU A 16 -7.43 -14.27 -5.68
C GLU A 16 -5.98 -13.79 -5.58
N VAL A 17 -5.02 -14.59 -6.06
CA VAL A 17 -3.59 -14.25 -6.04
C VAL A 17 -3.30 -13.06 -6.97
N GLU A 18 -3.86 -13.04 -8.18
CA GLU A 18 -3.72 -11.90 -9.10
C GLU A 18 -4.23 -10.61 -8.45
N LYS A 19 -5.34 -10.66 -7.71
CA LYS A 19 -5.90 -9.51 -7.00
C LYS A 19 -4.99 -9.00 -5.89
N CYS A 20 -4.39 -9.89 -5.10
CA CYS A 20 -3.40 -9.51 -4.09
C CYS A 20 -2.19 -8.80 -4.71
N ILE A 21 -1.67 -9.32 -5.81
CA ILE A 21 -0.51 -8.74 -6.50
C ILE A 21 -0.85 -7.39 -7.13
N ARG A 22 -2.01 -7.25 -7.77
CA ARG A 22 -2.47 -5.97 -8.33
C ARG A 22 -2.63 -4.91 -7.24
N ARG A 23 -3.23 -5.29 -6.10
CA ARG A 23 -3.30 -4.41 -4.94
C ARG A 23 -1.91 -3.94 -4.48
N ARG A 24 -0.94 -4.85 -4.40
CA ARG A 24 0.44 -4.49 -4.05
C ARG A 24 1.04 -3.49 -5.04
N CYS A 25 0.78 -3.66 -6.34
CA CYS A 25 1.19 -2.69 -7.36
C CYS A 25 0.53 -1.32 -7.14
N ASP A 26 -0.77 -1.29 -6.81
CA ASP A 26 -1.47 -0.04 -6.51
C ASP A 26 -0.86 0.67 -5.29
N MET A 27 -0.57 -0.06 -4.20
CA MET A 27 0.08 0.50 -3.01
C MET A 27 1.48 1.06 -3.34
N TYR A 28 2.23 0.39 -4.21
CA TYR A 28 3.50 0.91 -4.70
C TYR A 28 3.31 2.19 -5.51
N ASN A 29 2.37 2.20 -6.47
CA ASN A 29 2.07 3.35 -7.31
C ASN A 29 1.61 4.56 -6.49
N ILE A 30 0.77 4.35 -5.47
CA ILE A 30 0.33 5.41 -4.54
C ILE A 30 1.54 6.07 -3.85
N LYS A 31 2.48 5.26 -3.33
CA LYS A 31 3.70 5.79 -2.70
C LYS A 31 4.59 6.54 -3.70
N ILE A 32 4.73 6.02 -4.93
CA ILE A 32 5.48 6.69 -6.01
C ILE A 32 4.84 8.04 -6.36
N CYS A 33 3.53 8.08 -6.58
CA CYS A 33 2.82 9.33 -6.85
C CYS A 33 3.03 10.36 -5.75
N TYR A 34 2.90 9.95 -4.48
CA TYR A 34 3.14 10.83 -3.33
C TYR A 34 4.56 11.39 -3.34
N ARG A 35 5.56 10.54 -3.52
CA ARG A 35 6.97 10.96 -3.49
C ARG A 35 7.32 11.84 -4.69
N LEU A 36 7.06 11.37 -5.90
CA LEU A 36 7.49 12.08 -7.10
C LEU A 36 6.72 13.39 -7.31
N LYS A 37 5.39 13.38 -7.13
CA LYS A 37 4.58 14.60 -7.27
C LYS A 37 4.64 15.47 -6.04
N GLY A 38 4.50 14.88 -4.85
CA GLY A 38 4.43 15.62 -3.59
C GLY A 38 5.76 16.24 -3.18
N LEU A 39 6.83 15.45 -3.15
CA LEU A 39 8.14 15.89 -2.65
C LEU A 39 9.02 16.45 -3.78
N PHE A 40 9.12 15.75 -4.92
CA PHE A 40 10.01 16.14 -6.02
C PHE A 40 9.36 17.06 -7.06
N LYS A 41 8.04 17.29 -6.99
CA LYS A 41 7.29 18.20 -7.89
C LYS A 41 7.45 17.86 -9.38
N MET A 42 7.57 16.56 -9.70
CA MET A 42 7.71 16.09 -11.06
C MET A 42 6.42 16.31 -11.88
N SER A 43 6.55 16.35 -13.21
CA SER A 43 5.41 16.43 -14.12
C SER A 43 4.50 15.21 -14.01
N THR A 44 3.23 15.35 -14.36
CA THR A 44 2.28 14.23 -14.34
C THR A 44 2.74 13.08 -15.26
N GLU A 45 3.25 13.41 -16.43
CA GLU A 45 3.76 12.46 -17.43
C GLU A 45 4.95 11.65 -16.88
N ASP A 46 5.90 12.33 -16.25
CA ASP A 46 7.08 11.70 -15.68
C ASP A 46 6.70 10.78 -14.51
N VAL A 47 5.78 11.22 -13.63
CA VAL A 47 5.30 10.37 -12.53
C VAL A 47 4.65 9.10 -13.06
N VAL A 48 3.75 9.22 -14.05
CA VAL A 48 3.06 8.07 -14.67
C VAL A 48 4.05 7.12 -15.34
N ALA A 49 5.10 7.63 -15.97
CA ALA A 49 6.14 6.80 -16.59
C ALA A 49 6.90 5.91 -15.58
N HIS A 50 6.94 6.29 -14.29
CA HIS A 50 7.59 5.53 -13.22
C HIS A 50 6.66 4.55 -12.49
N THR A 51 5.39 4.47 -12.89
CA THR A 51 4.42 3.58 -12.23
C THR A 51 4.34 2.21 -12.89
N LEU A 52 3.91 1.22 -12.08
CA LEU A 52 3.70 -0.14 -12.57
C LEU A 52 2.39 -0.23 -13.36
N PRO A 53 2.37 -0.95 -14.50
CA PRO A 53 1.19 -1.02 -15.38
C PRO A 53 0.08 -1.96 -14.87
N PHE A 54 0.33 -2.71 -13.79
CA PHE A 54 -0.59 -3.72 -13.27
C PHE A 54 -1.36 -3.15 -12.09
N CYS A 55 -2.59 -2.70 -12.34
CA CYS A 55 -3.42 -2.04 -11.34
C CYS A 55 -4.66 -2.88 -11.02
N ASP A 56 -5.23 -2.68 -9.82
CA ASP A 56 -6.55 -3.17 -9.42
C ASP A 56 -7.58 -2.04 -9.54
N ARG A 57 -7.44 -0.99 -8.72
CA ARG A 57 -8.38 0.14 -8.66
C ARG A 57 -7.72 1.51 -8.85
N PHE A 58 -6.40 1.56 -8.79
CA PHE A 58 -5.62 2.78 -9.04
C PHE A 58 -5.06 2.75 -10.46
N ASP A 59 -5.96 2.78 -11.44
CA ASP A 59 -5.62 2.74 -12.85
C ASP A 59 -5.00 4.05 -13.35
N LYS A 60 -4.44 4.02 -14.55
CA LYS A 60 -3.77 5.17 -15.18
C LYS A 60 -4.65 6.41 -15.21
N LYS A 61 -5.94 6.27 -15.54
CA LYS A 61 -6.89 7.39 -15.63
C LYS A 61 -7.12 8.06 -14.28
N THR A 62 -7.36 7.25 -13.24
CA THR A 62 -7.51 7.74 -11.85
C THR A 62 -6.24 8.42 -11.36
N MET A 63 -5.09 7.84 -11.70
CA MET A 63 -3.77 8.38 -11.36
C MET A 63 -3.55 9.75 -11.98
N GLU A 64 -3.75 9.90 -13.30
CA GLU A 64 -3.63 11.16 -14.03
C GLU A 64 -4.57 12.23 -13.46
N GLN A 65 -5.81 11.88 -13.13
CA GLN A 65 -6.76 12.80 -12.51
C GLN A 65 -6.29 13.34 -11.14
N ILE A 66 -5.73 12.47 -10.30
CA ILE A 66 -5.20 12.86 -8.98
C ILE A 66 -3.96 13.71 -9.15
N LEU A 67 -3.03 13.33 -10.03
CA LEU A 67 -1.78 14.04 -10.26
C LEU A 67 -2.02 15.45 -10.84
N THR A 68 -2.99 15.60 -11.73
CA THR A 68 -3.39 16.92 -12.27
C THR A 68 -3.99 17.81 -11.19
N LYS A 69 -4.83 17.27 -10.31
CA LYS A 69 -5.36 18.04 -9.16
C LYS A 69 -4.25 18.44 -8.19
N ALA A 70 -3.25 17.58 -8.03
CA ALA A 70 -2.12 17.82 -7.15
C ALA A 70 -1.18 18.95 -7.63
N ASP A 71 -1.40 19.54 -8.79
CA ASP A 71 -0.75 20.79 -9.20
C ASP A 71 -1.23 21.99 -8.37
N ASN A 72 -2.46 21.94 -7.86
CA ASN A 72 -3.11 23.03 -7.13
C ASN A 72 -3.48 22.67 -5.67
N GLU A 73 -3.50 21.40 -5.32
CA GLU A 73 -3.90 20.89 -4.00
C GLU A 73 -2.83 19.97 -3.41
N PRO A 74 -2.74 19.83 -2.08
CA PRO A 74 -1.87 18.84 -1.45
C PRO A 74 -2.23 17.42 -1.89
N ILE A 75 -1.24 16.63 -2.32
CA ILE A 75 -1.46 15.30 -2.88
C ILE A 75 -1.95 14.28 -1.84
N LEU A 76 -1.50 14.39 -0.57
CA LEU A 76 -1.86 13.41 0.47
C LEU A 76 -3.38 13.30 0.68
N PRO A 77 -4.14 14.39 0.90
CA PRO A 77 -5.59 14.30 1.02
C PRO A 77 -6.29 13.75 -0.22
N LEU A 78 -5.73 13.97 -1.42
CA LEU A 78 -6.27 13.42 -2.66
C LEU A 78 -6.11 11.91 -2.74
N LEU A 79 -4.94 11.40 -2.35
CA LEU A 79 -4.66 9.96 -2.33
C LEU A 79 -5.48 9.25 -1.24
N LEU A 80 -5.68 9.86 -0.08
CA LEU A 80 -6.48 9.29 1.01
C LEU A 80 -7.97 9.14 0.67
N LYS A 81 -8.47 9.81 -0.35
CA LYS A 81 -9.84 9.60 -0.88
C LYS A 81 -9.98 8.30 -1.68
N LEU A 82 -8.89 7.61 -1.99
CA LEU A 82 -8.98 6.32 -2.69
C LEU A 82 -9.70 5.27 -1.84
N PRO A 83 -10.42 4.33 -2.48
CA PRO A 83 -11.22 3.31 -1.77
C PRO A 83 -10.43 2.44 -0.79
N TYR A 84 -9.10 2.42 -0.91
CA TYR A 84 -8.22 1.69 -0.02
C TYR A 84 -8.13 2.25 1.40
N PHE A 85 -8.45 3.54 1.57
CA PHE A 85 -8.24 4.29 2.81
C PHE A 85 -9.52 4.74 3.49
N LYS A 86 -10.70 4.35 2.97
CA LYS A 86 -12.01 4.80 3.47
C LYS A 86 -12.24 4.52 4.97
N ASP A 87 -11.60 3.49 5.51
CA ASP A 87 -11.76 3.07 6.90
C ASP A 87 -10.54 3.48 7.76
N ILE A 88 -9.70 4.40 7.27
CA ILE A 88 -8.53 4.91 7.97
C ILE A 88 -8.85 6.31 8.50
N ASN A 89 -8.70 6.50 9.81
CA ASN A 89 -8.90 7.79 10.45
C ASN A 89 -7.73 8.73 10.17
N GLU A 90 -7.95 10.04 10.25
CA GLU A 90 -6.90 11.05 10.04
C GLU A 90 -5.68 10.86 10.95
N GLU A 91 -5.89 10.39 12.20
CA GLU A 91 -4.81 10.06 13.13
C GLU A 91 -3.93 8.89 12.65
N GLN A 92 -4.51 7.96 11.89
CA GLN A 92 -3.82 6.80 11.30
C GLN A 92 -3.20 7.11 9.93
N ALA A 93 -3.46 8.30 9.40
CA ALA A 93 -3.01 8.77 8.08
C ALA A 93 -2.04 9.95 8.20
N THR A 94 -1.17 9.95 9.20
CA THR A 94 -0.16 11.00 9.40
C THR A 94 0.74 11.18 8.18
N ASP A 95 0.99 10.08 7.47
CA ASP A 95 1.72 10.03 6.20
C ASP A 95 1.20 8.89 5.33
N ILE A 96 1.56 8.92 4.04
CA ILE A 96 1.09 7.93 3.07
C ILE A 96 1.62 6.51 3.35
N GLU A 97 2.79 6.38 3.95
CA GLU A 97 3.37 5.06 4.24
C GLU A 97 2.60 4.38 5.36
N THR A 98 2.33 5.09 6.45
CA THR A 98 1.50 4.60 7.56
C THR A 98 0.10 4.23 7.06
N ALA A 99 -0.54 5.08 6.26
CA ALA A 99 -1.85 4.78 5.66
C ALA A 99 -1.82 3.50 4.80
N VAL A 100 -0.79 3.32 3.96
CA VAL A 100 -0.62 2.13 3.12
C VAL A 100 -0.43 0.88 3.96
N TYR A 101 0.43 0.91 4.97
CA TYR A 101 0.67 -0.25 5.83
C TYR A 101 -0.58 -0.62 6.65
N THR A 102 -1.28 0.36 7.22
CA THR A 102 -2.54 0.14 7.96
C THR A 102 -3.61 -0.47 7.04
N SER A 103 -3.77 0.07 5.82
CA SER A 103 -4.68 -0.49 4.81
C SER A 103 -4.31 -1.92 4.42
N ASN A 104 -3.02 -2.20 4.26
CA ASN A 104 -2.54 -3.54 3.91
C ASN A 104 -2.75 -4.52 5.05
N LYS A 105 -2.43 -4.14 6.30
CA LYS A 105 -2.66 -4.99 7.47
C LYS A 105 -4.12 -5.44 7.52
N ARG A 106 -5.06 -4.51 7.50
CA ARG A 106 -6.50 -4.83 7.52
C ARG A 106 -6.93 -5.76 6.38
N TYR A 107 -6.42 -5.50 5.17
CA TYR A 107 -6.75 -6.33 4.01
C TYR A 107 -6.21 -7.75 4.15
N TYR A 108 -4.96 -7.92 4.55
CA TYR A 108 -4.33 -9.23 4.65
C TYR A 108 -4.76 -10.00 5.89
N ASP A 109 -5.08 -9.34 7.02
CA ASP A 109 -5.73 -9.96 8.17
C ASP A 109 -7.09 -10.58 7.77
N ALA A 110 -7.90 -9.83 7.03
CA ALA A 110 -9.18 -10.34 6.53
C ALA A 110 -8.99 -11.49 5.52
N LYS A 111 -7.97 -11.44 4.66
CA LYS A 111 -7.65 -12.52 3.74
C LYS A 111 -7.15 -13.77 4.46
N LEU A 112 -6.32 -13.61 5.46
CA LEU A 112 -5.82 -14.71 6.30
C LEU A 112 -6.98 -15.42 7.03
N ALA A 113 -7.96 -14.66 7.53
CA ALA A 113 -9.09 -15.21 8.27
C ALA A 113 -10.19 -15.83 7.39
N LEU A 114 -10.40 -15.32 6.16
CA LEU A 114 -11.59 -15.64 5.36
C LEU A 114 -11.28 -16.40 4.06
N SER A 115 -10.04 -16.40 3.58
CA SER A 115 -9.71 -17.08 2.33
C SER A 115 -9.67 -18.60 2.51
N GLN A 116 -10.25 -19.32 1.55
CA GLN A 116 -10.16 -20.78 1.43
C GLN A 116 -9.05 -21.19 0.44
N CYS A 117 -8.28 -20.24 -0.05
CA CYS A 117 -7.23 -20.45 -1.03
C CYS A 117 -5.87 -20.42 -0.32
N ASP A 118 -5.18 -21.56 -0.26
CA ASP A 118 -3.90 -21.72 0.44
C ASP A 118 -2.83 -20.73 -0.06
N SER A 119 -2.74 -20.52 -1.36
CA SER A 119 -1.79 -19.57 -1.94
C SER A 119 -2.08 -18.12 -1.51
N THR A 120 -3.35 -17.75 -1.35
CA THR A 120 -3.73 -16.43 -0.85
C THR A 120 -3.42 -16.29 0.64
N VAL A 121 -3.62 -17.35 1.43
CA VAL A 121 -3.28 -17.39 2.84
C VAL A 121 -1.77 -17.22 3.04
N ILE A 122 -0.97 -18.00 2.31
CA ILE A 122 0.51 -17.89 2.35
C ILE A 122 0.98 -16.50 1.93
N TYR A 123 0.42 -15.96 0.84
CA TYR A 123 0.75 -14.61 0.39
C TYR A 123 0.41 -13.57 1.46
N SER A 124 -0.78 -13.65 2.05
CA SER A 124 -1.23 -12.72 3.09
C SER A 124 -0.34 -12.78 4.33
N LEU A 125 0.02 -13.98 4.77
CA LEU A 125 0.97 -14.18 5.87
C LEU A 125 2.33 -13.52 5.57
N THR A 126 2.83 -13.68 4.35
CA THR A 126 4.11 -13.07 3.93
C THR A 126 4.06 -11.54 4.01
N GLU A 127 2.97 -10.92 3.58
CA GLU A 127 2.79 -9.46 3.64
C GLU A 127 2.64 -8.98 5.10
N LEU A 128 1.94 -9.74 5.97
CA LEU A 128 1.83 -9.42 7.39
C LEU A 128 3.18 -9.52 8.11
N LEU A 129 3.98 -10.54 7.82
CA LEU A 129 5.34 -10.67 8.36
C LEU A 129 6.25 -9.51 7.95
N GLN A 130 6.06 -8.91 6.76
CA GLN A 130 6.80 -7.70 6.38
C GLN A 130 6.40 -6.49 7.25
N ILE A 131 5.12 -6.39 7.63
CA ILE A 131 4.64 -5.34 8.55
C ILE A 131 5.23 -5.56 9.95
N GLU A 132 5.24 -6.80 10.44
CA GLU A 132 5.85 -7.12 11.73
C GLU A 132 7.36 -6.81 11.76
N ASN A 133 8.09 -7.16 10.70
CA ASN A 133 9.50 -6.80 10.57
C ASN A 133 9.72 -5.28 10.60
N ARG A 134 8.83 -4.51 9.96
CA ARG A 134 8.87 -3.04 10.04
C ARG A 134 8.63 -2.56 11.46
N ASN A 135 7.64 -3.12 12.16
CA ASN A 135 7.35 -2.77 13.55
C ASN A 135 8.55 -3.08 14.46
N LEU A 136 9.18 -4.24 14.31
CA LEU A 136 10.40 -4.60 15.04
C LEU A 136 11.53 -3.60 14.78
N THR A 137 11.76 -3.24 13.53
CA THR A 137 12.75 -2.22 13.17
C THR A 137 12.43 -0.89 13.83
N THR A 138 11.17 -0.46 13.80
CA THR A 138 10.72 0.78 14.44
C THR A 138 10.99 0.78 15.96
N VAL A 139 10.73 -0.34 16.64
CA VAL A 139 11.02 -0.49 18.08
C VAL A 139 12.52 -0.41 18.34
N ILE A 140 13.33 -1.16 17.58
CA ILE A 140 14.79 -1.18 17.75
C ILE A 140 15.39 0.21 17.54
N GLU A 141 14.97 0.91 16.49
CA GLU A 141 15.42 2.27 16.19
C GLU A 141 14.93 3.27 17.25
N GLY A 142 13.66 3.17 17.67
CA GLY A 142 13.11 4.00 18.73
C GLY A 142 13.90 3.89 20.03
N VAL A 143 14.21 2.67 20.47
CA VAL A 143 15.05 2.43 21.66
C VAL A 143 16.47 2.99 21.44
N ARG A 144 17.06 2.76 20.27
CA ARG A 144 18.40 3.27 19.93
C ARG A 144 18.49 4.80 20.00
N TYR A 145 17.41 5.49 19.58
CA TYR A 145 17.32 6.95 19.63
C TYR A 145 16.73 7.48 20.93
N SER A 146 16.54 6.62 21.94
CA SER A 146 16.01 6.99 23.25
C SER A 146 14.65 7.72 23.18
N LEU A 147 13.79 7.28 22.25
CA LEU A 147 12.43 7.80 22.17
C LEU A 147 11.60 7.27 23.33
N GLU A 148 10.63 8.07 23.81
CA GLU A 148 9.68 7.64 24.82
C GLU A 148 8.80 6.48 24.28
N PRO A 149 8.43 5.49 25.12
CA PRO A 149 7.61 4.35 24.70
C PRO A 149 6.32 4.77 23.98
N SER A 150 5.67 5.83 24.43
CA SER A 150 4.44 6.37 23.83
C SER A 150 4.66 6.96 22.43
N GLN A 151 5.88 7.40 22.11
CA GLN A 151 6.24 7.86 20.77
C GLN A 151 6.46 6.67 19.84
N ILE A 152 7.14 5.62 20.32
CA ILE A 152 7.36 4.39 19.56
C ILE A 152 6.03 3.73 19.24
N GLU A 153 5.13 3.60 20.22
CA GLU A 153 3.80 3.00 20.05
C GLU A 153 2.98 3.67 18.93
N LYS A 154 3.01 4.99 18.84
CA LYS A 154 2.34 5.76 17.79
C LYS A 154 2.88 5.50 16.37
N MET A 155 4.08 4.98 16.26
CA MET A 155 4.74 4.67 14.98
C MET A 155 4.48 3.22 14.52
N LEU A 156 3.90 2.37 15.38
CA LEU A 156 3.61 0.99 15.06
C LEU A 156 2.34 0.85 14.23
N ILE A 157 2.31 -0.16 13.40
CA ILE A 157 1.12 -0.58 12.65
C ILE A 157 0.47 -1.74 13.43
N LEU A 158 -0.52 -1.41 14.25
CA LEU A 158 -1.23 -2.36 15.12
C LEU A 158 -2.55 -2.82 14.50
#